data_958317d8767170dcb4f42e309be0c145
#
_entry.id   958317d8767170dcb4f42e309be0c145
#
_cell.length_a   1.000
_cell.length_b   1.000
_cell.length_c   1.000
_cell.angle_alpha   90.00
_cell.angle_beta   90.00
_cell.angle_gamma   90.00
#
_symmetry.space_group_name_H-M   'P 1'
#
loop_
_entity.id
_entity.type
_entity.pdbx_description
1 polymer ?
#
loop_
_entity_poly.entity_id
_entity_poly.type
_entity_poly.pdbx_seq_one_letter_code
_entity_poly.pdbx_strand_id
1 'polypeptide(L)'
;MFSINSTFGYENLIDVNNLTPEQIAISIESLNLFYQGTQQALHDVTMNIPKGQVTAFIGPSGCGKSTLLRCINRMNDLVEGCVVSGKVKLHGKNVYHPQVDVPTLRRRVGMVFQRPNPFPKSIYENVVYGLRLQGISNSRALDDAAEQALTAAALWEEVKDRLHENAFGLSGGQQQRLVIARAIAIEPEVLLLDEPTSALDPISTLTIEELINELKTKYTVVIVTHNMQQAARVSDHTAFIHQGKLVEYGDTDSIFTSPKKKQTEDYITGRYG
;
A
#
# COMPACT_ATOMS: atom_id res chain seq x y z
N MET A 1 25.18 30.15 -13.58
CA MET A 1 24.83 30.30 -12.17
C MET A 1 23.31 30.21 -12.10
N PHE A 2 22.76 28.99 -12.08
CA PHE A 2 21.33 28.74 -12.01
C PHE A 2 21.03 28.22 -10.61
N SER A 3 20.38 29.06 -9.81
CA SER A 3 19.86 28.71 -8.49
C SER A 3 18.60 27.88 -8.68
N ILE A 4 18.68 26.59 -8.40
CA ILE A 4 17.50 25.72 -8.32
C ILE A 4 16.99 25.85 -6.89
N ASN A 5 16.02 26.74 -6.68
CA ASN A 5 15.19 26.74 -5.47
C ASN A 5 14.15 25.63 -5.62
N SER A 6 14.45 24.41 -5.18
CA SER A 6 13.47 23.37 -4.94
C SER A 6 13.01 23.48 -3.48
N THR A 7 12.06 24.36 -3.22
CA THR A 7 11.23 24.32 -2.02
C THR A 7 10.16 23.24 -2.22
N PHE A 8 10.53 21.97 -2.11
CA PHE A 8 9.55 20.93 -1.84
C PHE A 8 9.18 21.04 -0.36
N GLY A 9 7.88 21.18 -0.10
CA GLY A 9 7.35 21.48 1.21
C GLY A 9 7.62 20.42 2.25
N TYR A 10 8.58 20.68 3.13
CA TYR A 10 8.84 19.93 4.36
C TYR A 10 7.85 20.27 5.50
N GLU A 11 6.71 20.88 5.18
CA GLU A 11 5.86 21.51 6.20
C GLU A 11 5.00 20.56 7.04
N ASN A 12 5.02 19.22 6.85
CA ASN A 12 4.17 18.34 7.66
C ASN A 12 4.75 16.92 7.92
N LEU A 13 6.07 16.76 8.08
CA LEU A 13 6.61 15.48 8.53
C LEU A 13 6.24 15.23 9.99
N ILE A 14 5.38 14.25 10.21
CA ILE A 14 4.90 13.85 11.53
C ILE A 14 5.92 12.90 12.16
N ASP A 15 6.46 13.21 13.33
CA ASP A 15 7.34 12.28 14.06
C ASP A 15 6.57 11.03 14.48
N VAL A 16 6.88 9.89 13.85
CA VAL A 16 6.23 8.59 14.11
C VAL A 16 6.38 8.09 15.55
N ASN A 17 7.31 8.65 16.32
CA ASN A 17 7.52 8.29 17.73
C ASN A 17 6.60 9.08 18.68
N ASN A 18 5.98 10.18 18.22
CA ASN A 18 5.19 11.09 19.03
C ASN A 18 3.80 11.37 18.42
N LEU A 19 3.19 10.37 17.76
CA LEU A 19 1.87 10.50 17.14
C LEU A 19 0.76 10.62 18.20
N THR A 20 -0.15 11.58 18.01
CA THR A 20 -1.42 11.58 18.74
C THR A 20 -2.36 10.49 18.19
N PRO A 21 -3.34 10.00 18.97
CA PRO A 21 -4.28 8.98 18.49
C PRO A 21 -5.01 9.36 17.18
N GLU A 22 -5.28 10.64 16.97
CA GLU A 22 -5.97 11.17 15.77
C GLU A 22 -5.09 11.15 14.51
N GLN A 23 -3.77 11.17 14.69
CA GLN A 23 -2.77 11.11 13.63
C GLN A 23 -2.48 9.67 13.20
N ILE A 24 -2.91 8.66 13.97
CA ILE A 24 -2.65 7.25 13.69
C ILE A 24 -3.78 6.68 12.83
N ALA A 25 -3.46 6.22 11.62
CA ALA A 25 -4.38 5.43 10.81
C ALA A 25 -4.37 3.96 11.24
N ILE A 26 -3.17 3.38 11.38
CA ILE A 26 -2.98 1.99 11.74
C ILE A 26 -2.02 1.89 12.91
N SER A 27 -2.40 1.15 13.98
CA SER A 27 -1.52 0.77 15.07
C SER A 27 -1.31 -0.73 15.07
N ILE A 28 -0.06 -1.15 15.13
CA ILE A 28 0.37 -2.56 15.21
C ILE A 28 1.05 -2.73 16.57
N GLU A 29 0.55 -3.68 17.39
CA GLU A 29 1.00 -3.90 18.77
C GLU A 29 1.38 -5.38 18.95
N SER A 30 2.67 -5.63 19.18
CA SER A 30 3.24 -6.95 19.48
C SER A 30 2.75 -8.05 18.52
N LEU A 31 2.74 -7.72 17.22
CA LEU A 31 2.20 -8.59 16.18
C LEU A 31 3.16 -9.76 15.92
N ASN A 32 2.64 -10.97 16.05
CA ASN A 32 3.31 -12.21 15.66
C ASN A 32 2.44 -12.95 14.65
N LEU A 33 3.08 -13.63 13.71
CA LEU A 33 2.39 -14.47 12.73
C LEU A 33 3.16 -15.77 12.53
N PHE A 34 2.41 -16.88 12.51
CA PHE A 34 2.93 -18.22 12.25
C PHE A 34 2.20 -18.82 11.04
N TYR A 35 2.95 -19.40 10.12
CA TYR A 35 2.44 -20.27 9.06
C TYR A 35 2.48 -21.72 9.54
N GLN A 36 1.47 -22.50 9.16
CA GLN A 36 1.31 -23.91 9.55
C GLN A 36 1.45 -24.12 11.08
N GLY A 37 1.10 -23.11 11.86
CA GLY A 37 1.14 -23.11 13.32
C GLY A 37 2.55 -23.12 13.95
N THR A 38 3.61 -23.32 13.18
CA THR A 38 4.98 -23.50 13.69
C THR A 38 6.02 -22.57 13.09
N GLN A 39 5.91 -22.23 11.82
CA GLN A 39 6.88 -21.36 11.14
C GLN A 39 6.56 -19.89 11.43
N GLN A 40 7.29 -19.28 12.34
CA GLN A 40 7.11 -17.87 12.67
C GLN A 40 7.66 -16.96 11.56
N ALA A 41 6.81 -16.13 11.01
CA ALA A 41 7.15 -15.18 9.93
C ALA A 41 7.20 -13.73 10.40
N LEU A 42 6.53 -13.38 11.51
CA LEU A 42 6.61 -12.06 12.13
C LEU A 42 6.88 -12.22 13.63
N HIS A 43 7.79 -11.38 14.17
CA HIS A 43 8.27 -11.46 15.53
C HIS A 43 8.07 -10.12 16.24
N ASP A 44 7.04 -10.01 17.09
CA ASP A 44 6.78 -8.89 17.99
C ASP A 44 6.85 -7.50 17.29
N VAL A 45 6.21 -7.39 16.12
CA VAL A 45 6.23 -6.14 15.37
C VAL A 45 5.31 -5.12 16.03
N THR A 46 5.88 -3.96 16.38
CA THR A 46 5.14 -2.83 16.98
C THR A 46 5.48 -1.55 16.26
N MET A 47 4.47 -0.87 15.69
CA MET A 47 4.62 0.41 14.99
C MET A 47 3.29 1.11 14.80
N ASN A 48 3.34 2.43 14.59
CA ASN A 48 2.18 3.23 14.22
C ASN A 48 2.37 3.81 12.81
N ILE A 49 1.36 3.73 11.97
CA ILE A 49 1.35 4.27 10.60
C ILE A 49 0.53 5.56 10.61
N PRO A 50 1.13 6.69 10.22
CA PRO A 50 0.47 7.99 10.20
C PRO A 50 -0.64 8.05 9.15
N LYS A 51 -1.67 8.83 9.46
CA LYS A 51 -2.79 9.09 8.54
C LYS A 51 -2.38 10.06 7.42
N GLY A 52 -2.83 9.80 6.19
CA GLY A 52 -2.64 10.70 5.05
C GLY A 52 -1.18 10.81 4.59
N GLN A 53 -0.37 9.80 4.86
CA GLN A 53 1.04 9.73 4.47
C GLN A 53 1.36 8.37 3.83
N VAL A 54 2.52 8.30 3.17
CA VAL A 54 3.03 7.05 2.58
C VAL A 54 4.05 6.43 3.54
N THR A 55 3.79 5.19 3.97
CA THR A 55 4.76 4.39 4.72
C THR A 55 5.28 3.25 3.84
N ALA A 56 6.59 3.19 3.62
CA ALA A 56 7.23 2.10 2.90
C ALA A 56 7.74 1.01 3.83
N PHE A 57 7.49 -0.26 3.48
CA PHE A 57 8.15 -1.41 4.09
C PHE A 57 9.26 -1.88 3.15
N ILE A 58 10.52 -1.80 3.59
CA ILE A 58 11.71 -2.24 2.87
C ILE A 58 12.39 -3.42 3.57
N GLY A 59 13.22 -4.16 2.85
CA GLY A 59 13.98 -5.29 3.37
C GLY A 59 14.20 -6.38 2.32
N PRO A 60 15.03 -7.39 2.60
CA PRO A 60 15.30 -8.49 1.69
C PRO A 60 14.05 -9.27 1.28
N SER A 61 14.11 -9.98 0.15
CA SER A 61 13.03 -10.88 -0.26
C SER A 61 12.79 -11.95 0.81
N GLY A 62 11.51 -12.25 1.08
CA GLY A 62 11.12 -13.26 2.06
C GLY A 62 11.23 -12.82 3.53
N CYS A 63 11.62 -11.58 3.85
CA CYS A 63 11.78 -11.12 5.24
C CYS A 63 10.48 -10.82 6.00
N GLY A 64 9.30 -10.98 5.37
CA GLY A 64 8.00 -10.79 6.04
C GLY A 64 7.22 -9.51 5.68
N LYS A 65 7.70 -8.66 4.75
CA LYS A 65 7.02 -7.40 4.35
C LYS A 65 5.58 -7.59 3.87
N SER A 66 5.38 -8.43 2.86
CA SER A 66 4.04 -8.72 2.34
C SER A 66 3.17 -9.45 3.36
N THR A 67 3.77 -10.27 4.23
CA THR A 67 3.07 -10.90 5.35
C THR A 67 2.54 -9.84 6.33
N LEU A 68 3.39 -8.86 6.70
CA LEU A 68 2.99 -7.74 7.56
C LEU A 68 1.90 -6.88 6.89
N LEU A 69 2.08 -6.53 5.62
CA LEU A 69 1.09 -5.78 4.85
C LEU A 69 -0.29 -6.46 4.87
N ARG A 70 -0.32 -7.78 4.62
CA ARG A 70 -1.55 -8.58 4.58
C ARG A 70 -2.20 -8.80 5.95
N CYS A 71 -1.51 -8.55 7.06
CA CYS A 71 -2.13 -8.52 8.37
C CYS A 71 -3.08 -7.35 8.54
N ILE A 72 -2.86 -6.22 7.86
CA ILE A 72 -3.63 -4.99 8.03
C ILE A 72 -5.08 -5.18 7.56
N ASN A 73 -5.30 -5.94 6.48
CA ASN A 73 -6.63 -6.21 5.92
C ASN A 73 -7.08 -7.67 6.09
N ARG A 74 -6.38 -8.45 6.92
CA ARG A 74 -6.69 -9.86 7.20
C ARG A 74 -6.66 -10.76 5.96
N MET A 75 -5.81 -10.44 4.96
CA MET A 75 -5.63 -11.33 3.81
C MET A 75 -4.92 -12.63 4.18
N ASN A 76 -4.14 -12.65 5.28
CA ASN A 76 -3.51 -13.86 5.78
C ASN A 76 -4.51 -14.89 6.31
N ASP A 77 -5.76 -14.50 6.64
CA ASP A 77 -6.83 -15.42 7.01
C ASP A 77 -7.18 -16.42 5.89
N LEU A 78 -6.81 -16.12 4.65
CA LEU A 78 -7.01 -17.00 3.49
C LEU A 78 -5.92 -18.07 3.37
N VAL A 79 -4.87 -18.01 4.18
CA VAL A 79 -3.78 -18.99 4.21
C VAL A 79 -4.08 -20.01 5.30
N GLU A 80 -4.27 -21.26 4.88
CA GLU A 80 -4.56 -22.37 5.81
C GLU A 80 -3.44 -22.53 6.84
N GLY A 81 -3.82 -22.70 8.12
CA GLY A 81 -2.87 -22.84 9.23
C GLY A 81 -2.14 -21.55 9.62
N CYS A 82 -2.55 -20.38 9.08
CA CYS A 82 -2.01 -19.11 9.52
C CYS A 82 -2.58 -18.69 10.86
N VAL A 83 -1.71 -18.40 11.84
CA VAL A 83 -2.08 -17.95 13.17
C VAL A 83 -1.47 -16.58 13.44
N VAL A 84 -2.32 -15.63 13.81
CA VAL A 84 -1.91 -14.25 14.14
C VAL A 84 -2.19 -13.99 15.61
N SER A 85 -1.23 -13.38 16.30
CA SER A 85 -1.38 -12.90 17.68
C SER A 85 -0.86 -11.47 17.80
N GLY A 86 -1.26 -10.75 18.86
CA GLY A 86 -1.06 -9.32 18.99
C GLY A 86 -2.27 -8.54 18.49
N LYS A 87 -2.10 -7.27 18.13
CA LYS A 87 -3.20 -6.42 17.68
C LYS A 87 -2.81 -5.61 16.46
N VAL A 88 -3.74 -5.49 15.52
CA VAL A 88 -3.71 -4.50 14.44
C VAL A 88 -4.97 -3.67 14.59
N LYS A 89 -4.82 -2.36 14.72
CA LYS A 89 -5.95 -1.44 14.91
C LYS A 89 -6.05 -0.49 13.72
N LEU A 90 -7.24 -0.34 13.18
CA LEU A 90 -7.59 0.71 12.20
C LEU A 90 -8.38 1.78 12.96
N HIS A 91 -7.84 2.99 13.04
CA HIS A 91 -8.41 4.08 13.84
C HIS A 91 -8.83 3.63 15.25
N GLY A 92 -7.91 2.97 15.95
CA GLY A 92 -8.10 2.49 17.33
C GLY A 92 -8.93 1.20 17.47
N LYS A 93 -9.60 0.69 16.42
CA LYS A 93 -10.41 -0.52 16.44
C LYS A 93 -9.61 -1.74 16.00
N ASN A 94 -9.49 -2.76 16.85
CA ASN A 94 -8.75 -3.99 16.52
C ASN A 94 -9.44 -4.75 15.38
N VAL A 95 -8.73 -4.93 14.26
CA VAL A 95 -9.25 -5.61 13.06
C VAL A 95 -9.42 -7.13 13.25
N TYR A 96 -8.78 -7.72 14.26
CA TYR A 96 -8.91 -9.14 14.61
C TYR A 96 -9.97 -9.41 15.70
N HIS A 97 -10.77 -8.39 16.09
CA HIS A 97 -11.87 -8.63 17.03
C HIS A 97 -12.92 -9.55 16.37
N PRO A 98 -13.49 -10.54 17.10
CA PRO A 98 -14.44 -11.52 16.52
C PRO A 98 -15.67 -10.90 15.83
N GLN A 99 -16.09 -9.71 16.26
CA GLN A 99 -17.25 -9.00 15.69
C GLN A 99 -16.90 -8.17 14.43
N VAL A 100 -15.66 -8.16 13.97
CA VAL A 100 -15.29 -7.42 12.77
C VAL A 100 -15.79 -8.14 11.53
N ASP A 101 -16.63 -7.45 10.74
CA ASP A 101 -17.02 -7.88 9.41
C ASP A 101 -15.84 -7.71 8.44
N VAL A 102 -15.25 -8.82 8.02
CA VAL A 102 -14.04 -8.84 7.18
C VAL A 102 -14.27 -8.22 5.80
N PRO A 103 -15.39 -8.45 5.10
CA PRO A 103 -15.73 -7.74 3.87
C PRO A 103 -15.74 -6.22 4.05
N THR A 104 -16.35 -5.70 5.09
CA THR A 104 -16.37 -4.26 5.41
C THR A 104 -14.96 -3.74 5.72
N LEU A 105 -14.13 -4.50 6.46
CA LEU A 105 -12.74 -4.14 6.67
C LEU A 105 -11.98 -4.02 5.35
N ARG A 106 -12.09 -5.00 4.45
CA ARG A 106 -11.39 -5.03 3.15
C ARG A 106 -11.88 -3.95 2.19
N ARG A 107 -13.09 -3.45 2.35
CA ARG A 107 -13.58 -2.26 1.66
C ARG A 107 -12.88 -1.00 2.13
N ARG A 108 -12.68 -0.85 3.46
CA ARG A 108 -11.98 0.31 4.06
C ARG A 108 -10.46 0.25 3.85
N VAL A 109 -9.91 -0.94 3.69
CA VAL A 109 -8.46 -1.19 3.50
C VAL A 109 -8.27 -1.92 2.18
N GLY A 110 -8.19 -1.14 1.10
CA GLY A 110 -7.98 -1.63 -0.26
C GLY A 110 -6.59 -2.23 -0.44
N MET A 111 -6.45 -3.17 -1.38
CA MET A 111 -5.16 -3.81 -1.66
C MET A 111 -4.93 -3.99 -3.15
N VAL A 112 -3.72 -3.63 -3.58
CA VAL A 112 -3.18 -3.87 -4.91
C VAL A 112 -2.02 -4.86 -4.78
N PHE A 113 -2.07 -5.94 -5.54
CA PHE A 113 -1.09 -7.01 -5.50
C PHE A 113 0.09 -6.77 -6.44
N GLN A 114 1.18 -7.48 -6.21
CA GLN A 114 2.41 -7.41 -6.99
C GLN A 114 2.19 -7.66 -8.49
N ARG A 115 1.36 -8.65 -8.83
CA ARG A 115 0.96 -8.90 -10.22
C ARG A 115 -0.41 -8.27 -10.46
N PRO A 116 -0.57 -7.51 -11.55
CA PRO A 116 -1.88 -7.04 -11.94
C PRO A 116 -2.86 -8.22 -12.03
N ASN A 117 -4.03 -8.05 -11.46
CA ASN A 117 -5.06 -9.08 -11.44
C ASN A 117 -6.43 -8.52 -11.86
N PRO A 118 -6.53 -7.96 -13.08
CA PRO A 118 -7.84 -7.54 -13.56
C PRO A 118 -8.78 -8.75 -13.65
N PHE A 119 -10.06 -8.52 -13.44
CA PHE A 119 -11.07 -9.55 -13.66
C PHE A 119 -11.22 -9.80 -15.19
N PRO A 120 -11.62 -11.02 -15.62
CA PRO A 120 -11.91 -11.33 -17.03
C PRO A 120 -13.21 -10.65 -17.47
N LYS A 121 -13.23 -9.33 -17.41
CA LYS A 121 -14.34 -8.43 -17.68
C LYS A 121 -13.82 -7.22 -18.44
N SER A 122 -14.71 -6.31 -18.83
CA SER A 122 -14.32 -5.04 -19.43
C SER A 122 -13.55 -4.15 -18.46
N ILE A 123 -12.90 -3.11 -18.98
CA ILE A 123 -12.24 -2.07 -18.19
C ILE A 123 -13.25 -1.43 -17.23
N TYR A 124 -14.41 -1.01 -17.74
CA TYR A 124 -15.50 -0.44 -16.96
C TYR A 124 -15.96 -1.36 -15.82
N GLU A 125 -16.28 -2.62 -16.16
CA GLU A 125 -16.75 -3.59 -15.15
C GLU A 125 -15.71 -3.90 -14.07
N ASN A 126 -14.42 -3.79 -14.38
CA ASN A 126 -13.38 -3.90 -13.36
C ASN A 126 -13.50 -2.79 -12.33
N VAL A 127 -13.68 -1.54 -12.77
CA VAL A 127 -13.73 -0.37 -11.87
C VAL A 127 -14.99 -0.39 -11.02
N VAL A 128 -16.17 -0.59 -11.65
CA VAL A 128 -17.46 -0.50 -10.94
C VAL A 128 -17.83 -1.75 -10.16
N TYR A 129 -17.05 -2.83 -10.25
CA TYR A 129 -17.38 -4.11 -9.63
C TYR A 129 -17.64 -3.99 -8.12
N GLY A 130 -16.75 -3.31 -7.40
CA GLY A 130 -16.87 -3.11 -5.97
C GLY A 130 -18.11 -2.27 -5.59
N LEU A 131 -18.46 -1.28 -6.39
CA LEU A 131 -19.64 -0.43 -6.20
C LEU A 131 -20.95 -1.23 -6.40
N ARG A 132 -20.98 -2.09 -7.43
CA ARG A 132 -22.13 -3.00 -7.64
C ARG A 132 -22.31 -3.98 -6.48
N LEU A 133 -21.25 -4.51 -5.91
CA LEU A 133 -21.34 -5.35 -4.71
C LEU A 133 -21.87 -4.61 -3.50
N GLN A 134 -21.73 -3.28 -3.45
CA GLN A 134 -22.34 -2.42 -2.43
C GLN A 134 -23.81 -2.08 -2.71
N GLY A 135 -24.39 -2.61 -3.80
CA GLY A 135 -25.77 -2.36 -4.20
C GLY A 135 -25.97 -1.08 -5.01
N ILE A 136 -24.93 -0.41 -5.46
CA ILE A 136 -25.03 0.76 -6.34
C ILE A 136 -25.42 0.26 -7.73
N SER A 137 -26.62 0.62 -8.19
CA SER A 137 -27.19 0.20 -9.48
C SER A 137 -27.49 1.38 -10.41
N ASN A 138 -27.40 2.61 -9.92
CA ASN A 138 -27.62 3.81 -10.72
C ASN A 138 -26.49 3.95 -11.76
N SER A 139 -26.85 3.87 -13.06
CA SER A 139 -25.87 3.93 -14.16
C SER A 139 -25.01 5.20 -14.10
N ARG A 140 -25.64 6.35 -13.94
CA ARG A 140 -24.92 7.64 -13.90
C ARG A 140 -23.91 7.69 -12.75
N ALA A 141 -24.28 7.23 -11.56
CA ALA A 141 -23.36 7.18 -10.42
C ALA A 141 -22.18 6.23 -10.66
N LEU A 142 -22.41 5.11 -11.36
CA LEU A 142 -21.34 4.18 -11.74
C LEU A 142 -20.43 4.77 -12.82
N ASP A 143 -21.00 5.49 -13.80
CA ASP A 143 -20.24 6.13 -14.87
C ASP A 143 -19.35 7.26 -14.30
N ASP A 144 -19.92 8.12 -13.46
CA ASP A 144 -19.19 9.19 -12.77
C ASP A 144 -18.06 8.62 -11.90
N ALA A 145 -18.31 7.55 -11.15
CA ALA A 145 -17.30 6.90 -10.32
C ALA A 145 -16.21 6.22 -11.16
N ALA A 146 -16.56 5.61 -12.28
CA ALA A 146 -15.60 4.99 -13.18
C ALA A 146 -14.66 6.05 -13.81
N GLU A 147 -15.20 7.15 -14.30
CA GLU A 147 -14.41 8.26 -14.83
C GLU A 147 -13.47 8.84 -13.76
N GLN A 148 -13.98 9.12 -12.55
CA GLN A 148 -13.20 9.66 -11.46
C GLN A 148 -12.06 8.71 -11.04
N ALA A 149 -12.34 7.43 -10.90
CA ALA A 149 -11.34 6.44 -10.49
C ALA A 149 -10.28 6.21 -11.56
N LEU A 150 -10.66 6.15 -12.85
CA LEU A 150 -9.72 6.02 -13.96
C LEU A 150 -8.88 7.28 -14.14
N THR A 151 -9.45 8.46 -13.94
CA THR A 151 -8.74 9.75 -13.96
C THR A 151 -7.73 9.80 -12.82
N ALA A 152 -8.17 9.48 -11.58
CA ALA A 152 -7.30 9.43 -10.42
C ALA A 152 -6.19 8.38 -10.53
N ALA A 153 -6.36 7.34 -11.35
CA ALA A 153 -5.34 6.33 -11.66
C ALA A 153 -4.50 6.68 -12.90
N ALA A 154 -4.60 7.91 -13.43
CA ALA A 154 -3.92 8.38 -14.64
C ALA A 154 -4.13 7.43 -15.86
N LEU A 155 -5.33 6.88 -16.02
CA LEU A 155 -5.65 5.91 -17.07
C LEU A 155 -6.79 6.36 -17.98
N TRP A 156 -7.61 7.33 -17.57
CA TRP A 156 -8.81 7.75 -18.29
C TRP A 156 -8.56 8.09 -19.75
N GLU A 157 -7.60 8.95 -20.04
CA GLU A 157 -7.31 9.42 -21.39
C GLU A 157 -6.90 8.29 -22.37
N GLU A 158 -6.35 7.21 -21.82
CA GLU A 158 -5.92 6.06 -22.61
C GLU A 158 -7.04 5.04 -22.90
N VAL A 159 -8.14 5.09 -22.11
CA VAL A 159 -9.17 4.04 -22.15
C VAL A 159 -10.60 4.55 -22.34
N LYS A 160 -10.86 5.84 -22.27
CA LYS A 160 -12.21 6.43 -22.32
C LYS A 160 -13.04 6.01 -23.53
N ASP A 161 -12.41 5.77 -24.67
CA ASP A 161 -13.08 5.37 -25.93
C ASP A 161 -13.24 3.85 -26.08
N ARG A 162 -12.73 3.05 -25.10
CA ARG A 162 -12.73 1.57 -25.14
C ARG A 162 -13.05 0.93 -23.79
N LEU A 163 -13.85 1.60 -22.97
CA LEU A 163 -14.22 1.14 -21.61
C LEU A 163 -14.86 -0.25 -21.57
N HIS A 164 -15.52 -0.67 -22.64
CA HIS A 164 -16.21 -1.96 -22.76
C HIS A 164 -15.33 -3.08 -23.33
N GLU A 165 -14.08 -2.78 -23.72
CA GLU A 165 -13.11 -3.79 -24.14
C GLU A 165 -12.61 -4.61 -22.95
N ASN A 166 -12.12 -5.83 -23.25
CA ASN A 166 -11.58 -6.73 -22.23
C ASN A 166 -10.31 -6.14 -21.59
N ALA A 167 -10.28 -6.10 -20.26
CA ALA A 167 -9.15 -5.56 -19.49
C ALA A 167 -7.82 -6.29 -19.75
N PHE A 168 -7.83 -7.55 -20.18
CA PHE A 168 -6.61 -8.27 -20.55
C PHE A 168 -5.93 -7.76 -21.82
N GLY A 169 -6.62 -6.95 -22.64
CA GLY A 169 -6.03 -6.26 -23.79
C GLY A 169 -5.14 -5.06 -23.42
N LEU A 170 -5.10 -4.66 -22.17
CA LEU A 170 -4.27 -3.58 -21.66
C LEU A 170 -2.81 -4.03 -21.48
N SER A 171 -1.85 -3.11 -21.61
CA SER A 171 -0.46 -3.33 -21.21
C SER A 171 -0.31 -3.59 -19.71
N GLY A 172 0.82 -4.14 -19.27
CA GLY A 172 1.06 -4.42 -17.85
C GLY A 172 0.91 -3.18 -16.96
N GLY A 173 1.46 -2.04 -17.37
CA GLY A 173 1.32 -0.78 -16.64
C GLY A 173 -0.11 -0.24 -16.63
N GLN A 174 -0.85 -0.39 -17.74
CA GLN A 174 -2.28 -0.04 -17.79
C GLN A 174 -3.12 -0.96 -16.91
N GLN A 175 -2.84 -2.27 -16.91
CA GLN A 175 -3.52 -3.22 -16.02
C GLN A 175 -3.28 -2.88 -14.55
N GLN A 176 -2.05 -2.50 -14.17
CA GLN A 176 -1.74 -2.11 -12.79
C GLN A 176 -2.51 -0.84 -12.41
N ARG A 177 -2.55 0.19 -13.26
CA ARG A 177 -3.35 1.39 -13.03
C ARG A 177 -4.85 1.08 -12.98
N LEU A 178 -5.35 0.15 -13.78
CA LEU A 178 -6.73 -0.31 -13.72
C LEU A 178 -7.04 -0.97 -12.37
N VAL A 179 -6.15 -1.82 -11.84
CA VAL A 179 -6.34 -2.46 -10.53
C VAL A 179 -6.28 -1.43 -9.40
N ILE A 180 -5.44 -0.38 -9.53
CA ILE A 180 -5.46 0.76 -8.61
C ILE A 180 -6.79 1.51 -8.72
N ALA A 181 -7.27 1.84 -9.94
CA ALA A 181 -8.57 2.48 -10.16
C ALA A 181 -9.71 1.68 -9.51
N ARG A 182 -9.72 0.35 -9.69
CA ARG A 182 -10.67 -0.55 -9.02
C ARG A 182 -10.62 -0.46 -7.51
N ALA A 183 -9.41 -0.37 -6.94
CA ALA A 183 -9.23 -0.30 -5.49
C ALA A 183 -9.69 1.04 -4.91
N ILE A 184 -9.48 2.16 -5.62
CA ILE A 184 -9.87 3.50 -5.14
C ILE A 184 -11.31 3.87 -5.47
N ALA A 185 -11.96 3.21 -6.43
CA ALA A 185 -13.36 3.46 -6.81
C ALA A 185 -14.34 3.29 -5.63
N ILE A 186 -14.01 2.46 -4.66
CA ILE A 186 -14.81 2.24 -3.45
C ILE A 186 -14.42 3.17 -2.28
N GLU A 187 -13.57 4.15 -2.53
CA GLU A 187 -13.08 5.16 -1.58
C GLU A 187 -12.56 4.56 -0.26
N PRO A 188 -11.48 3.75 -0.29
CA PRO A 188 -10.92 3.18 0.92
C PRO A 188 -10.30 4.26 1.81
N GLU A 189 -10.10 3.98 3.10
CA GLU A 189 -9.37 4.85 4.02
C GLU A 189 -7.85 4.62 3.94
N VAL A 190 -7.48 3.37 3.63
CA VAL A 190 -6.09 2.92 3.50
C VAL A 190 -5.91 2.15 2.20
N LEU A 191 -4.82 2.40 1.49
CA LEU A 191 -4.43 1.69 0.28
C LEU A 191 -3.12 0.93 0.53
N LEU A 192 -3.17 -0.39 0.41
CA LEU A 192 -2.03 -1.28 0.55
C LEU A 192 -1.50 -1.64 -0.85
N LEU A 193 -0.21 -1.41 -1.10
CA LEU A 193 0.45 -1.68 -2.37
C LEU A 193 1.58 -2.69 -2.15
N ASP A 194 1.41 -3.92 -2.65
CA ASP A 194 2.39 -4.99 -2.51
C ASP A 194 3.26 -5.04 -3.78
N GLU A 195 4.45 -4.41 -3.76
CA GLU A 195 5.41 -4.32 -4.87
C GLU A 195 4.77 -3.88 -6.21
N PRO A 196 4.04 -2.74 -6.27
CA PRO A 196 3.15 -2.41 -7.38
C PRO A 196 3.85 -2.16 -8.72
N THR A 197 5.18 -2.06 -8.75
CA THR A 197 5.97 -1.74 -9.95
C THR A 197 6.96 -2.82 -10.35
N SER A 198 7.04 -3.93 -9.60
CA SER A 198 8.10 -4.94 -9.75
C SER A 198 8.15 -5.64 -11.12
N ALA A 199 7.03 -5.65 -11.85
CA ALA A 199 6.92 -6.27 -13.18
C ALA A 199 6.72 -5.25 -14.32
N LEU A 200 6.99 -3.96 -14.06
CA LEU A 200 6.73 -2.87 -14.99
C LEU A 200 8.02 -2.32 -15.60
N ASP A 201 7.88 -1.73 -16.77
CA ASP A 201 8.94 -0.96 -17.42
C ASP A 201 9.21 0.37 -16.66
N PRO A 202 10.35 1.04 -16.91
CA PRO A 202 10.72 2.25 -16.18
C PRO A 202 9.71 3.41 -16.34
N ILE A 203 9.07 3.56 -17.50
CA ILE A 203 8.10 4.64 -17.73
C ILE A 203 6.83 4.39 -16.92
N SER A 204 6.30 3.17 -17.00
CA SER A 204 5.14 2.75 -16.18
C SER A 204 5.43 2.87 -14.68
N THR A 205 6.67 2.56 -14.26
CA THR A 205 7.10 2.71 -12.87
C THR A 205 7.03 4.15 -12.41
N LEU A 206 7.56 5.10 -13.19
CA LEU A 206 7.49 6.54 -12.86
C LEU A 206 6.04 7.02 -12.77
N THR A 207 5.17 6.63 -13.70
CA THR A 207 3.74 6.97 -13.66
C THR A 207 3.07 6.48 -12.37
N ILE A 208 3.40 5.25 -11.90
CA ILE A 208 2.87 4.73 -10.63
C ILE A 208 3.44 5.49 -9.42
N GLU A 209 4.70 5.92 -9.46
CA GLU A 209 5.31 6.71 -8.38
C GLU A 209 4.65 8.09 -8.27
N GLU A 210 4.42 8.78 -9.40
CA GLU A 210 3.67 10.04 -9.45
C GLU A 210 2.24 9.86 -8.91
N LEU A 211 1.56 8.80 -9.35
CA LEU A 211 0.24 8.43 -8.87
C LEU A 211 0.19 8.22 -7.35
N ILE A 212 1.17 7.53 -6.74
CA ILE A 212 1.24 7.34 -5.29
C ILE A 212 1.33 8.70 -4.57
N ASN A 213 2.11 9.65 -5.09
CA ASN A 213 2.22 10.98 -4.53
C ASN A 213 0.92 11.79 -4.60
N GLU A 214 0.10 11.56 -5.64
CA GLU A 214 -1.23 12.17 -5.73
C GLU A 214 -2.22 11.50 -4.76
N LEU A 215 -2.20 10.17 -4.70
CA LEU A 215 -3.12 9.39 -3.86
C LEU A 215 -2.95 9.64 -2.36
N LYS A 216 -1.73 9.97 -1.87
CA LYS A 216 -1.51 10.26 -0.45
C LYS A 216 -2.28 11.48 0.05
N THR A 217 -2.68 12.39 -0.84
CA THR A 217 -3.50 13.55 -0.48
C THR A 217 -4.90 13.15 -0.01
N LYS A 218 -5.38 11.98 -0.41
CA LYS A 218 -6.73 11.47 -0.12
C LYS A 218 -6.71 10.21 0.76
N TYR A 219 -5.67 9.38 0.64
CA TYR A 219 -5.59 8.07 1.30
C TYR A 219 -4.35 7.96 2.18
N THR A 220 -4.41 7.11 3.20
CA THR A 220 -3.20 6.59 3.85
C THR A 220 -2.65 5.47 2.98
N VAL A 221 -1.38 5.52 2.60
CA VAL A 221 -0.77 4.53 1.71
C VAL A 221 0.30 3.73 2.46
N VAL A 222 0.26 2.41 2.31
CA VAL A 222 1.34 1.52 2.77
C VAL A 222 1.87 0.76 1.57
N ILE A 223 3.14 0.92 1.26
CA ILE A 223 3.78 0.27 0.12
C ILE A 223 4.86 -0.71 0.56
N VAL A 224 4.86 -1.90 0.00
CA VAL A 224 5.99 -2.82 0.06
C VAL A 224 6.81 -2.64 -1.20
N THR A 225 8.11 -2.47 -1.07
CA THR A 225 9.04 -2.45 -2.19
C THR A 225 10.40 -3.02 -1.80
N HIS A 226 11.08 -3.65 -2.75
CA HIS A 226 12.49 -4.01 -2.66
C HIS A 226 13.40 -2.99 -3.36
N ASN A 227 12.81 -1.99 -4.03
CA ASN A 227 13.54 -0.90 -4.67
C ASN A 227 13.70 0.28 -3.69
N MET A 228 14.92 0.44 -3.17
CA MET A 228 15.25 1.49 -2.20
C MET A 228 15.08 2.90 -2.77
N GLN A 229 15.43 3.08 -4.07
CA GLN A 229 15.25 4.38 -4.73
C GLN A 229 13.77 4.75 -4.85
N GLN A 230 12.90 3.78 -5.12
CA GLN A 230 11.47 3.99 -5.11
C GLN A 230 10.98 4.40 -3.72
N ALA A 231 11.34 3.63 -2.68
CA ALA A 231 10.96 3.97 -1.31
C ALA A 231 11.38 5.41 -0.95
N ALA A 232 12.62 5.79 -1.28
CA ALA A 232 13.13 7.14 -1.01
C ALA A 232 12.36 8.25 -1.76
N ARG A 233 11.79 7.96 -2.95
CA ARG A 233 11.05 8.98 -3.73
C ARG A 233 9.58 9.12 -3.33
N VAL A 234 8.94 8.02 -2.91
CA VAL A 234 7.47 8.02 -2.75
C VAL A 234 7.00 8.01 -1.30
N SER A 235 7.85 7.64 -0.33
CA SER A 235 7.42 7.50 1.05
C SER A 235 7.82 8.66 1.95
N ASP A 236 6.94 8.98 2.88
CA ASP A 236 7.20 9.94 3.96
C ASP A 236 7.92 9.23 5.13
N HIS A 237 7.57 7.97 5.39
CA HIS A 237 8.18 7.13 6.41
C HIS A 237 8.62 5.78 5.86
N THR A 238 9.70 5.25 6.40
CA THR A 238 10.24 3.95 5.98
C THR A 238 10.47 3.04 7.18
N ALA A 239 9.96 1.80 7.06
CA ALA A 239 10.18 0.72 8.02
C ALA A 239 11.07 -0.35 7.40
N PHE A 240 12.25 -0.57 7.98
CA PHE A 240 13.13 -1.66 7.59
C PHE A 240 12.78 -2.93 8.34
N ILE A 241 12.43 -3.98 7.59
CA ILE A 241 12.03 -5.28 8.12
C ILE A 241 13.08 -6.31 7.72
N HIS A 242 13.53 -7.09 8.71
CA HIS A 242 14.48 -8.16 8.50
C HIS A 242 14.12 -9.39 9.35
N GLN A 243 14.08 -10.56 8.73
CA GLN A 243 13.71 -11.83 9.39
C GLN A 243 12.47 -11.72 10.28
N GLY A 244 11.42 -11.11 9.76
CA GLY A 244 10.14 -10.93 10.45
C GLY A 244 10.13 -9.88 11.58
N LYS A 245 11.22 -9.16 11.79
CA LYS A 245 11.34 -8.13 12.83
C LYS A 245 11.40 -6.73 12.24
N LEU A 246 10.79 -5.78 12.93
CA LEU A 246 10.99 -4.36 12.65
C LEU A 246 12.37 -3.95 13.21
N VAL A 247 13.32 -3.68 12.32
CA VAL A 247 14.67 -3.27 12.71
C VAL A 247 14.72 -1.80 13.02
N GLU A 248 14.20 -0.97 12.10
CA GLU A 248 14.18 0.48 12.25
C GLU A 248 12.96 1.05 11.54
N TYR A 249 12.40 2.13 12.10
CA TYR A 249 11.27 2.85 11.53
C TYR A 249 11.39 4.34 11.83
N GLY A 250 11.19 5.15 10.83
CA GLY A 250 11.31 6.60 10.96
C GLY A 250 11.01 7.35 9.68
N ASP A 251 11.32 8.63 9.71
CA ASP A 251 11.33 9.51 8.55
C ASP A 251 12.21 8.93 7.43
N THR A 252 11.73 8.97 6.19
CA THR A 252 12.40 8.35 5.06
C THR A 252 13.79 8.92 4.81
N ASP A 253 13.94 10.24 4.81
CA ASP A 253 15.23 10.89 4.59
C ASP A 253 16.23 10.46 5.68
N SER A 254 15.76 10.42 6.94
CA SER A 254 16.59 9.98 8.07
C SER A 254 17.04 8.53 7.92
N ILE A 255 16.14 7.63 7.52
CA ILE A 255 16.47 6.22 7.30
C ILE A 255 17.51 6.05 6.19
N PHE A 256 17.40 6.81 5.09
CA PHE A 256 18.30 6.65 3.93
C PHE A 256 19.61 7.41 4.05
N THR A 257 19.69 8.50 4.84
CA THR A 257 20.88 9.33 4.95
C THR A 257 21.67 9.14 6.25
N SER A 258 20.98 8.83 7.35
CA SER A 258 21.59 8.73 8.69
C SER A 258 20.86 7.70 9.57
N PRO A 259 20.82 6.42 9.15
CA PRO A 259 20.16 5.37 9.91
C PRO A 259 20.82 5.18 11.29
N LYS A 260 20.01 4.92 12.30
CA LYS A 260 20.46 4.71 13.68
C LYS A 260 20.99 3.28 13.91
N LYS A 261 20.58 2.34 13.08
CA LYS A 261 20.95 0.92 13.18
C LYS A 261 21.95 0.56 12.11
N LYS A 262 23.09 -0.02 12.52
CA LYS A 262 24.09 -0.50 11.57
C LYS A 262 23.52 -1.47 10.54
N GLN A 263 22.59 -2.32 10.95
CA GLN A 263 21.94 -3.27 10.07
C GLN A 263 21.12 -2.59 8.96
N THR A 264 20.51 -1.43 9.24
CA THR A 264 19.83 -0.59 8.26
C THR A 264 20.86 0.04 7.31
N GLU A 265 21.96 0.58 7.83
CA GLU A 265 23.06 1.16 7.04
C GLU A 265 23.65 0.12 6.08
N ASP A 266 23.96 -1.08 6.58
CA ASP A 266 24.53 -2.16 5.78
C ASP A 266 23.56 -2.58 4.64
N TYR A 267 22.24 -2.62 4.93
CA TYR A 267 21.24 -2.94 3.92
C TYR A 267 21.14 -1.87 2.84
N ILE A 268 21.05 -0.58 3.22
CA ILE A 268 20.90 0.55 2.28
C ILE A 268 22.15 0.73 1.41
N THR A 269 23.34 0.50 1.98
CA THR A 269 24.61 0.63 1.25
C THR A 269 24.99 -0.61 0.43
N GLY A 270 24.14 -1.63 0.40
CA GLY A 270 24.41 -2.88 -0.33
C GLY A 270 25.51 -3.75 0.29
N ARG A 271 25.90 -3.50 1.53
CA ARG A 271 26.90 -4.30 2.29
C ARG A 271 26.27 -5.49 3.01
N TYR A 272 25.04 -5.75 2.70
CA TYR A 272 24.26 -6.84 3.29
C TYR A 272 24.55 -8.13 2.51
N GLY A 273 25.37 -9.03 3.07
CA GLY A 273 25.74 -10.32 2.50
C GLY A 273 25.99 -11.33 3.60
#